data_a60665e1eea9b7f6b83f8d80150c591e
#
_entry.id   a60665e1eea9b7f6b83f8d80150c591e
#
_cell.length_a   1.000
_cell.length_b   1.000
_cell.length_c   1.000
_cell.angle_alpha   90.00
_cell.angle_beta   90.00
_cell.angle_gamma   90.00
#
_symmetry.space_group_name_H-M   'P 1'
#
loop_
_entity.id
_entity.type
_entity.pdbx_description
1 polymer ?
#
loop_
_entity_poly.entity_id
_entity_poly.type
_entity_poly.pdbx_seq_one_letter_code
_entity_poly.pdbx_strand_id
1 'polypeptide(L)'
;MKLAVPDMISNSYFPAIAAIELGCFKQEGLDVSLELIYPVDKSYAALRDGTVDFVGGSAHSALSAFPSWQGAKLLCAQAQGMYWFLVMHKDFGGKRGDLSVAKLMLASSQIQNLG
;
A
#
# COMPACT_ATOMS: atom_id res chain seq x y z
N MET A 1 5.92 -17.54 9.70
CA MET A 1 5.65 -16.74 8.48
C MET A 1 5.77 -15.27 8.82
N LYS A 2 6.24 -14.45 7.90
CA LYS A 2 6.50 -13.01 8.10
C LYS A 2 5.54 -12.18 7.25
N LEU A 3 4.81 -11.26 7.87
CA LEU A 3 3.93 -10.31 7.22
C LEU A 3 4.52 -8.90 7.38
N ALA A 4 4.88 -8.26 6.27
CA ALA A 4 5.40 -6.90 6.29
C ALA A 4 4.29 -5.87 6.12
N VAL A 5 4.39 -4.77 6.87
CA VAL A 5 3.60 -3.55 6.67
C VAL A 5 4.54 -2.34 6.61
N PRO A 6 4.22 -1.30 5.82
CA PRO A 6 5.10 -0.14 5.71
C PRO A 6 5.00 0.82 6.89
N ASP A 7 3.89 0.83 7.62
CA ASP A 7 3.72 1.62 8.84
C ASP A 7 2.68 1.01 9.78
N MET A 8 2.67 1.47 11.03
CA MET A 8 1.73 1.03 12.07
C MET A 8 0.66 2.09 12.40
N ILE A 9 0.57 3.15 11.62
CA ILE A 9 -0.28 4.31 11.89
C ILE A 9 -1.48 4.33 10.95
N SER A 10 -1.29 3.91 9.69
CA SER A 10 -2.33 3.93 8.67
C SER A 10 -3.42 2.91 8.95
N ASN A 11 -4.66 3.38 9.00
CA ASN A 11 -5.83 2.54 9.25
C ASN A 11 -5.97 1.39 8.24
N SER A 12 -5.43 1.53 7.04
CA SER A 12 -5.46 0.49 6.00
C SER A 12 -4.65 -0.77 6.36
N TYR A 13 -3.65 -0.65 7.23
CA TYR A 13 -2.83 -1.80 7.68
C TYR A 13 -3.29 -2.37 9.02
N PHE A 14 -4.20 -1.67 9.70
CA PHE A 14 -4.71 -2.07 11.01
C PHE A 14 -5.29 -3.49 11.02
N PRO A 15 -6.05 -3.97 10.02
CA PRO A 15 -6.58 -5.33 10.04
C PRO A 15 -5.50 -6.41 10.14
N ALA A 16 -4.36 -6.24 9.45
CA ALA A 16 -3.25 -7.19 9.52
C ALA A 16 -2.59 -7.18 10.91
N ILE A 17 -2.36 -5.99 11.46
CA ILE A 17 -1.79 -5.81 12.80
C ILE A 17 -2.71 -6.42 13.85
N ALA A 18 -4.00 -6.09 13.80
CA ALA A 18 -5.00 -6.61 14.72
C ALA A 18 -5.13 -8.14 14.65
N ALA A 19 -5.05 -8.73 13.46
CA ALA A 19 -5.11 -10.18 13.29
C ALA A 19 -3.94 -10.89 13.99
N ILE A 20 -2.76 -10.28 14.00
CA ILE A 20 -1.60 -10.81 14.73
C ILE A 20 -1.79 -10.64 16.23
N GLU A 21 -2.10 -9.41 16.69
CA GLU A 21 -2.20 -9.08 18.13
C GLU A 21 -3.35 -9.84 18.83
N LEU A 22 -4.48 -10.00 18.14
CA LEU A 22 -5.62 -10.76 18.66
C LEU A 22 -5.46 -12.27 18.50
N GLY A 23 -4.38 -12.74 17.92
CA GLY A 23 -4.10 -14.17 17.77
C GLY A 23 -4.96 -14.87 16.74
N CYS A 24 -5.59 -14.15 15.79
CA CYS A 24 -6.44 -14.76 14.77
C CYS A 24 -5.67 -15.78 13.93
N PHE A 25 -4.43 -15.48 13.56
CA PHE A 25 -3.58 -16.42 12.83
C PHE A 25 -3.24 -17.66 13.63
N LYS A 26 -3.00 -17.51 14.94
CA LYS A 26 -2.72 -18.64 15.84
C LYS A 26 -3.91 -19.57 15.97
N GLN A 27 -5.14 -19.04 15.97
CA GLN A 27 -6.38 -19.83 15.98
C GLN A 27 -6.50 -20.73 14.75
N GLU A 28 -5.94 -20.29 13.61
CA GLU A 28 -5.88 -21.05 12.37
C GLU A 28 -4.60 -21.92 12.25
N GLY A 29 -3.82 -22.04 13.32
CA GLY A 29 -2.59 -22.82 13.34
C GLY A 29 -1.41 -22.17 12.62
N LEU A 30 -1.48 -20.86 12.37
CA LEU A 30 -0.43 -20.10 11.68
C LEU A 30 0.37 -19.26 12.67
N ASP A 31 1.69 -19.41 12.63
CA ASP A 31 2.62 -18.56 13.38
C ASP A 31 3.11 -17.44 12.48
N VAL A 32 2.51 -16.24 12.64
CA VAL A 32 2.78 -15.05 11.83
C VAL A 32 3.40 -13.97 12.69
N SER A 33 4.56 -13.48 12.28
CA SER A 33 5.23 -12.32 12.88
C SER A 33 5.06 -11.08 12.01
N LEU A 34 4.97 -9.91 12.66
CA LEU A 34 4.92 -8.62 11.99
C LEU A 34 6.34 -8.10 11.72
N GLU A 35 6.56 -7.62 10.51
CA GLU A 35 7.79 -6.92 10.10
C GLU A 35 7.42 -5.50 9.65
N LEU A 36 8.09 -4.50 10.21
CA LEU A 36 7.92 -3.11 9.79
C LEU A 36 8.99 -2.77 8.76
N ILE A 37 8.59 -2.57 7.50
CA ILE A 37 9.52 -2.29 6.40
C ILE A 37 9.05 -1.06 5.62
N TYR A 38 9.71 0.07 5.84
CA TYR A 38 9.44 1.34 5.15
C TYR A 38 10.60 1.70 4.20
N PRO A 39 10.34 2.33 3.08
CA PRO A 39 9.04 2.62 2.46
C PRO A 39 8.37 1.38 1.83
N VAL A 40 7.13 1.53 1.35
CA VAL A 40 6.31 0.45 0.79
C VAL A 40 7.02 -0.36 -0.31
N ASP A 41 7.84 0.29 -1.12
CA ASP A 41 8.60 -0.38 -2.20
C ASP A 41 9.62 -1.38 -1.65
N LYS A 42 10.20 -1.11 -0.48
CA LYS A 42 11.10 -2.07 0.20
C LYS A 42 10.35 -3.28 0.74
N SER A 43 9.10 -3.11 1.21
CA SER A 43 8.26 -4.24 1.62
C SER A 43 8.02 -5.20 0.44
N TYR A 44 7.72 -4.65 -0.74
CA TYR A 44 7.53 -5.48 -1.94
C TYR A 44 8.83 -6.06 -2.49
N ALA A 45 9.96 -5.36 -2.36
CA ALA A 45 11.26 -5.92 -2.67
C ALA A 45 11.57 -7.12 -1.74
N ALA A 46 11.31 -6.99 -0.45
CA ALA A 46 11.48 -8.07 0.53
C ALA A 46 10.60 -9.30 0.21
N LEU A 47 9.36 -9.07 -0.29
CA LEU A 47 8.50 -10.15 -0.77
C LEU A 47 9.09 -10.85 -1.99
N ARG A 48 9.58 -10.07 -2.97
CA ARG A 48 10.21 -10.61 -4.18
C ARG A 48 11.47 -11.43 -3.85
N ASP A 49 12.24 -10.95 -2.88
CA ASP A 49 13.50 -11.58 -2.47
C ASP A 49 13.28 -12.74 -1.48
N GLY A 50 12.02 -13.02 -1.10
CA GLY A 50 11.65 -14.11 -0.20
C GLY A 50 12.01 -13.90 1.26
N THR A 51 12.34 -12.67 1.68
CA THR A 51 12.64 -12.34 3.08
C THR A 51 11.38 -12.17 3.93
N VAL A 52 10.24 -11.90 3.30
CA VAL A 52 8.90 -11.93 3.90
C VAL A 52 7.97 -12.76 3.04
N ASP A 53 6.94 -13.31 3.67
CA ASP A 53 5.98 -14.19 2.99
C ASP A 53 4.75 -13.42 2.49
N PHE A 54 4.39 -12.34 3.18
CA PHE A 54 3.22 -11.52 2.90
C PHE A 54 3.54 -10.03 3.03
N VAL A 55 2.80 -9.21 2.30
CA VAL A 55 2.85 -7.75 2.42
C VAL A 55 1.44 -7.20 2.54
N GLY A 56 1.18 -6.46 3.62
CA GLY A 56 0.02 -5.59 3.74
C GLY A 56 0.35 -4.23 3.13
N GLY A 57 -0.08 -4.00 1.90
CA GLY A 57 0.26 -2.79 1.17
C GLY A 57 -0.72 -2.48 0.04
N SER A 58 -0.41 -1.47 -0.75
CA SER A 58 -1.25 -1.03 -1.86
C SER A 58 -1.09 -1.93 -3.09
N ALA A 59 -2.19 -2.29 -3.74
CA ALA A 59 -2.17 -3.15 -4.92
C ALA A 59 -1.35 -2.58 -6.08
N HIS A 60 -1.32 -1.26 -6.27
CA HIS A 60 -0.54 -0.64 -7.34
C HIS A 60 0.98 -0.80 -7.14
N SER A 61 1.46 -0.79 -5.90
CA SER A 61 2.88 -1.06 -5.61
C SER A 61 3.25 -2.51 -5.88
N ALA A 62 2.31 -3.45 -5.70
CA ALA A 62 2.50 -4.83 -6.10
C ALA A 62 2.68 -4.96 -7.62
N LEU A 63 1.89 -4.23 -8.42
CA LEU A 63 2.05 -4.21 -9.89
C LEU A 63 3.42 -3.70 -10.32
N SER A 64 3.93 -2.66 -9.65
CA SER A 64 5.26 -2.11 -9.92
C SER A 64 6.38 -3.10 -9.60
N ALA A 65 6.27 -3.80 -8.46
CA ALA A 65 7.29 -4.75 -8.01
C ALA A 65 7.25 -6.09 -8.76
N PHE A 66 6.07 -6.49 -9.27
CA PHE A 66 5.84 -7.74 -9.98
C PHE A 66 5.19 -7.50 -11.34
N PRO A 67 5.96 -7.09 -12.36
CA PRO A 67 5.44 -6.86 -13.70
C PRO A 67 4.70 -8.08 -14.24
N SER A 68 3.56 -7.86 -14.88
CA SER A 68 2.68 -8.91 -15.41
C SER A 68 2.14 -9.88 -14.35
N TRP A 69 2.11 -9.48 -13.06
CA TRP A 69 1.69 -10.30 -11.92
C TRP A 69 2.45 -11.62 -11.76
N GLN A 70 3.67 -11.70 -12.27
CA GLN A 70 4.49 -12.88 -12.12
C GLN A 70 5.20 -12.87 -10.75
N GLY A 71 4.94 -13.90 -9.94
CA GLY A 71 5.60 -14.11 -8.66
C GLY A 71 4.83 -13.58 -7.44
N ALA A 72 3.69 -12.91 -7.61
CA ALA A 72 2.84 -12.46 -6.51
C ALA A 72 1.36 -12.71 -6.79
N LYS A 73 0.55 -12.80 -5.71
CA LYS A 73 -0.91 -12.93 -5.76
C LYS A 73 -1.54 -11.95 -4.78
N LEU A 74 -2.64 -11.31 -5.17
CA LEU A 74 -3.51 -10.62 -4.24
C LEU A 74 -4.40 -11.65 -3.54
N LEU A 75 -4.41 -11.63 -2.21
CA LEU A 75 -5.16 -12.60 -1.40
C LEU A 75 -6.50 -12.03 -0.95
N CYS A 76 -6.49 -10.83 -0.37
CA CYS A 76 -7.69 -10.16 0.13
C CYS A 76 -7.49 -8.65 0.18
N ALA A 77 -8.59 -7.90 0.25
CA ALA A 77 -8.58 -6.49 0.56
C ALA A 77 -8.61 -6.31 2.08
N GLN A 78 -7.65 -5.55 2.63
CA GLN A 78 -7.64 -5.16 4.05
C GLN A 78 -8.52 -3.92 4.30
N ALA A 79 -8.61 -3.04 3.32
CA ALA A 79 -9.45 -1.85 3.35
C ALA A 79 -10.11 -1.65 2.00
N GLN A 80 -11.34 -1.14 2.03
CA GLN A 80 -12.11 -0.81 0.84
C GLN A 80 -12.40 0.69 0.81
N GLY A 81 -12.45 1.25 -0.39
CA GLY A 81 -12.64 2.67 -0.61
C GLY A 81 -11.35 3.48 -0.51
N MET A 82 -11.35 4.63 -1.17
CA MET A 82 -10.25 5.59 -1.10
C MET A 82 -10.55 6.62 -0.02
N TYR A 83 -9.63 6.77 0.92
CA TYR A 83 -9.70 7.78 1.99
C TYR A 83 -8.81 8.99 1.71
N TRP A 84 -8.25 9.09 0.51
CA TRP A 84 -7.38 10.20 0.13
C TRP A 84 -8.18 11.40 -0.32
N PHE A 85 -7.71 12.56 0.08
CA PHE A 85 -8.27 13.84 -0.32
C PHE A 85 -7.30 14.52 -1.26
N LEU A 86 -7.81 15.07 -2.36
CA LEU A 86 -7.04 15.99 -3.17
C LEU A 86 -7.04 17.35 -2.47
N VAL A 87 -5.89 17.78 -2.01
CA VAL A 87 -5.71 19.08 -1.33
C VAL A 87 -4.96 20.00 -2.27
N MET A 88 -5.48 21.21 -2.46
CA MET A 88 -4.84 22.24 -3.26
C MET A 88 -4.56 23.46 -2.39
N HIS A 89 -3.48 24.17 -2.74
CA HIS A 89 -3.20 25.47 -2.13
C HIS A 89 -4.32 26.46 -2.50
N LYS A 90 -4.73 27.30 -1.55
CA LYS A 90 -5.84 28.25 -1.71
C LYS A 90 -5.72 29.18 -2.92
N ASP A 91 -4.49 29.50 -3.33
CA ASP A 91 -4.21 30.43 -4.44
C ASP A 91 -4.42 29.81 -5.83
N PHE A 92 -4.65 28.49 -5.93
CA PHE A 92 -4.94 27.83 -7.20
C PHE A 92 -6.39 27.98 -7.68
N GLY A 93 -7.26 28.65 -6.93
CA GLY A 93 -8.59 29.05 -7.37
C GLY A 93 -9.56 27.95 -7.81
N GLY A 94 -9.23 26.68 -7.59
CA GLY A 94 -10.06 25.56 -7.98
C GLY A 94 -11.36 25.48 -7.17
N LYS A 95 -12.48 25.15 -7.82
CA LYS A 95 -13.76 24.87 -7.17
C LYS A 95 -13.94 23.37 -7.02
N ARG A 96 -14.74 22.95 -6.01
CA ARG A 96 -15.13 21.56 -5.84
C ARG A 96 -15.76 21.03 -7.12
N GLY A 97 -15.21 19.94 -7.67
CA GLY A 97 -15.65 19.36 -8.94
C GLY A 97 -14.90 19.85 -10.18
N ASP A 98 -14.02 20.85 -10.04
CA ASP A 98 -13.13 21.25 -11.14
C ASP A 98 -11.93 20.31 -11.22
N LEU A 99 -11.96 19.42 -12.21
CA LEU A 99 -10.91 18.43 -12.45
C LEU A 99 -9.80 18.93 -13.38
N SER A 100 -9.87 20.17 -13.88
CA SER A 100 -8.88 20.71 -14.82
C SER A 100 -7.51 20.83 -14.16
N VAL A 101 -7.47 21.31 -12.92
CA VAL A 101 -6.24 21.42 -12.10
C VAL A 101 -5.72 20.04 -11.68
N ALA A 102 -6.61 19.12 -11.36
CA ALA A 102 -6.23 17.74 -11.01
C ALA A 102 -5.56 17.01 -12.17
N LYS A 103 -6.05 17.21 -13.39
CA LYS A 103 -5.41 16.68 -14.61
C LYS A 103 -3.99 17.22 -14.80
N LEU A 104 -3.78 18.50 -14.53
CA LEU A 104 -2.46 19.13 -14.63
C LEU A 104 -1.48 18.58 -13.61
N MET A 105 -1.92 18.39 -12.36
CA MET A 105 -1.07 17.84 -11.29
C MET A 105 -0.72 16.36 -11.54
N LEU A 106 -1.66 15.56 -12.02
CA LEU A 106 -1.41 14.15 -12.37
C LEU A 106 -0.43 14.04 -13.55
N ALA A 107 -0.54 14.90 -14.55
CA ALA A 107 0.40 14.96 -15.67
C ALA A 107 1.82 15.35 -15.21
N SER A 108 1.96 16.30 -14.27
CA SER A 108 3.26 16.71 -13.75
C SER A 108 3.94 15.64 -12.89
N SER A 109 3.19 14.87 -12.12
CA SER A 109 3.74 13.77 -11.31
C SER A 109 4.24 12.60 -12.16
N GLN A 110 3.65 12.38 -13.33
CA GLN A 110 4.12 11.34 -14.26
C GLN A 110 5.43 11.75 -14.98
N ILE A 111 5.64 13.04 -15.20
CA ILE A 111 6.88 13.55 -15.83
C ILE A 111 8.08 13.41 -14.88
N GLN A 112 7.90 13.52 -13.58
CA GLN A 112 8.99 13.36 -12.61
C GLN A 112 9.48 11.91 -12.44
N ASN A 113 8.69 10.93 -12.87
CA ASN A 113 9.04 9.50 -12.81
C ASN A 113 9.69 8.98 -14.10
N LEU A 114 9.95 9.84 -15.08
CA LEU A 114 10.60 9.51 -16.37
C LEU A 114 12.00 10.09 -16.50
N GLY A 115 12.57 10.64 -15.42
CA GLY A 115 13.92 11.16 -15.36
C GLY A 115 14.90 10.25 -14.63
#